data_7dfabb6a2487eac7aff9f25ed312e493
#
_entry.id   7dfabb6a2487eac7aff9f25ed312e493
#
_cell.length_a   1.000
_cell.length_b   1.000
_cell.length_c   1.000
_cell.angle_alpha   90.00
_cell.angle_beta   90.00
_cell.angle_gamma   90.00
#
_symmetry.space_group_name_H-M   'P 1'
#
loop_
_entity.id
_entity.type
_entity.pdbx_description
1 polymer ?
#
loop_
_entity_poly.entity_id
_entity_poly.type
_entity_poly.pdbx_seq_one_letter_code
_entity_poly.pdbx_strand_id
1 'polypeptide(L)'
;MFKDKKILAGGAVLFAAAFWFYIKPNYMDPKPAPVYTAEQIAAAPRPTVFIGKPNAGGHGGKASNAPEGIVLNLKPTGTTQRYVKVVMALEFGPATPPWVGLSADKLAAKNAEFAHHLEPEMHKILDAIAYVIGSHTAEEVSTVEGKEKLKEELKEAINHHLHGEKVEKIYFETFIVQ
;
A
#
# COMPACT_ATOMS: atom_id res chain seq x y z
N MET A 1 0.48 30.80 -61.78
CA MET A 1 -0.20 30.13 -60.67
C MET A 1 0.31 28.67 -60.53
N PHE A 2 1.62 28.45 -60.23
CA PHE A 2 2.21 27.12 -60.00
C PHE A 2 3.58 27.22 -59.32
N LYS A 3 3.67 27.96 -58.16
CA LYS A 3 4.91 27.98 -57.35
C LYS A 3 4.76 27.34 -55.98
N ASP A 4 3.52 26.96 -55.59
CA ASP A 4 3.26 26.58 -54.20
C ASP A 4 3.40 25.05 -53.93
N LYS A 5 3.43 24.20 -54.99
CA LYS A 5 3.50 22.73 -54.80
C LYS A 5 4.85 22.25 -54.27
N LYS A 6 5.98 22.97 -54.55
CA LYS A 6 7.30 22.54 -54.07
C LYS A 6 7.52 22.89 -52.58
N ILE A 7 6.89 23.94 -52.07
CA ILE A 7 6.96 24.35 -50.69
C ILE A 7 6.14 23.38 -49.82
N LEU A 8 4.96 22.96 -50.29
CA LEU A 8 4.15 21.97 -49.60
C LEU A 8 4.83 20.57 -49.54
N ALA A 9 5.52 20.14 -50.60
CA ALA A 9 6.24 18.89 -50.59
C ALA A 9 7.44 18.88 -49.64
N GLY A 10 8.20 20.01 -49.56
CA GLY A 10 9.31 20.14 -48.64
C GLY A 10 8.87 20.14 -47.15
N GLY A 11 7.76 20.80 -46.85
CA GLY A 11 7.17 20.82 -45.49
C GLY A 11 6.69 19.45 -45.05
N ALA A 12 6.07 18.70 -45.94
CA ALA A 12 5.59 17.34 -45.65
C ALA A 12 6.74 16.37 -45.38
N VAL A 13 7.84 16.48 -46.11
CA VAL A 13 9.03 15.60 -45.87
C VAL A 13 9.72 15.93 -44.55
N LEU A 14 9.86 17.23 -44.23
CA LEU A 14 10.44 17.66 -42.94
C LEU A 14 9.55 17.24 -41.77
N PHE A 15 8.24 17.36 -41.92
CA PHE A 15 7.29 16.91 -40.89
C PHE A 15 7.30 15.38 -40.70
N ALA A 16 7.36 14.65 -41.81
CA ALA A 16 7.50 13.16 -41.77
C ALA A 16 8.81 12.72 -41.13
N ALA A 17 9.92 13.42 -41.43
CA ALA A 17 11.20 13.15 -40.81
C ALA A 17 11.19 13.48 -39.30
N ALA A 18 10.65 14.65 -38.90
CA ALA A 18 10.51 15.02 -37.50
C ALA A 18 9.59 14.05 -36.73
N PHE A 19 8.48 13.63 -37.37
CA PHE A 19 7.57 12.65 -36.83
C PHE A 19 8.28 11.30 -36.62
N TRP A 20 8.97 10.78 -37.64
CA TRP A 20 9.59 9.48 -37.62
C TRP A 20 10.79 9.39 -36.69
N PHE A 21 11.65 10.44 -36.66
CA PHE A 21 12.90 10.42 -35.89
C PHE A 21 12.76 10.99 -34.47
N TYR A 22 11.78 11.87 -34.24
CA TYR A 22 11.65 12.55 -32.93
C TYR A 22 10.32 12.25 -32.22
N ILE A 23 9.20 12.41 -32.90
CA ILE A 23 7.88 12.26 -32.29
C ILE A 23 7.57 10.78 -32.02
N LYS A 24 7.75 9.91 -33.02
CA LYS A 24 7.43 8.49 -32.87
C LYS A 24 8.23 7.82 -31.73
N PRO A 25 9.57 7.87 -31.70
CA PRO A 25 10.33 7.20 -30.64
C PRO A 25 10.12 7.81 -29.24
N ASN A 26 9.81 9.11 -29.15
CA ASN A 26 9.67 9.77 -27.85
C ASN A 26 8.25 9.71 -27.30
N TYR A 27 7.22 9.63 -28.14
CA TYR A 27 5.83 9.77 -27.73
C TYR A 27 4.92 8.58 -28.12
N MET A 28 5.27 7.83 -29.16
CA MET A 28 4.43 6.74 -29.66
C MET A 28 5.01 5.34 -29.39
N ASP A 29 6.34 5.20 -29.42
CA ASP A 29 6.93 3.91 -29.09
C ASP A 29 6.95 3.72 -27.56
N PRO A 30 6.37 2.65 -27.03
CA PRO A 30 6.39 2.38 -25.61
C PRO A 30 7.84 2.22 -25.16
N LYS A 31 8.26 3.05 -24.20
CA LYS A 31 9.57 2.86 -23.58
C LYS A 31 9.63 1.45 -23.00
N PRO A 32 10.71 0.70 -23.25
CA PRO A 32 10.85 -0.63 -22.65
C PRO A 32 10.69 -0.50 -21.13
N ALA A 33 9.90 -1.38 -20.56
CA ALA A 33 9.74 -1.42 -19.11
C ALA A 33 11.12 -1.58 -18.44
N PRO A 34 11.42 -0.84 -17.39
CA PRO A 34 12.68 -0.99 -16.69
C PRO A 34 12.83 -2.42 -16.17
N VAL A 35 13.95 -3.04 -16.45
CA VAL A 35 14.28 -4.37 -15.94
C VAL A 35 15.00 -4.20 -14.61
N TYR A 36 14.42 -4.70 -13.53
CA TYR A 36 15.01 -4.66 -12.20
C TYR A 36 15.66 -6.00 -11.87
N THR A 37 16.78 -5.98 -11.17
CA THR A 37 17.40 -7.18 -10.62
C THR A 37 16.60 -7.70 -9.42
N ALA A 38 16.74 -8.98 -9.08
CA ALA A 38 16.09 -9.56 -7.90
C ALA A 38 16.47 -8.82 -6.60
N GLU A 39 17.72 -8.37 -6.51
CA GLU A 39 18.23 -7.59 -5.38
C GLU A 39 17.54 -6.20 -5.29
N GLN A 40 17.38 -5.51 -6.42
CA GLN A 40 16.67 -4.23 -6.47
C GLN A 40 15.20 -4.38 -6.09
N ILE A 41 14.55 -5.47 -6.50
CA ILE A 41 13.16 -5.76 -6.12
C ILE A 41 13.06 -6.06 -4.62
N ALA A 42 14.00 -6.85 -4.08
CA ALA A 42 14.01 -7.20 -2.66
C ALA A 42 14.26 -5.99 -1.75
N ALA A 43 15.08 -5.03 -2.21
CA ALA A 43 15.39 -3.79 -1.50
C ALA A 43 14.37 -2.66 -1.73
N ALA A 44 13.43 -2.83 -2.66
CA ALA A 44 12.45 -1.80 -2.98
C ALA A 44 11.46 -1.61 -1.80
N PRO A 45 11.02 -0.37 -1.55
CA PRO A 45 9.95 -0.11 -0.61
C PRO A 45 8.68 -0.90 -0.97
N ARG A 46 8.01 -1.40 0.05
CA ARG A 46 6.78 -2.19 -0.09
C ARG A 46 5.54 -1.35 0.21
N PRO A 47 4.41 -1.63 -0.45
CA PRO A 47 3.15 -1.03 -0.07
C PRO A 47 2.85 -1.27 1.40
N THR A 48 2.56 -0.19 2.13
CA THR A 48 2.30 -0.27 3.57
C THR A 48 1.04 0.52 3.91
N VAL A 49 0.10 -0.12 4.59
CA VAL A 49 -1.14 0.48 5.07
C VAL A 49 -1.16 0.48 6.59
N PHE A 50 -1.53 1.61 7.18
CA PHE A 50 -1.62 1.76 8.63
C PHE A 50 -3.06 1.62 9.10
N ILE A 51 -3.27 0.82 10.13
CA ILE A 51 -4.54 0.66 10.81
C ILE A 51 -4.48 1.40 12.15
N GLY A 52 -5.46 2.28 12.41
CA GLY A 52 -5.53 3.07 13.64
C GLY A 52 -4.77 4.39 13.59
N LYS A 53 -4.12 4.77 12.48
CA LYS A 53 -3.60 6.13 12.30
C LYS A 53 -4.68 7.04 11.73
N PRO A 54 -4.87 8.24 12.28
CA PRO A 54 -5.70 9.25 11.64
C PRO A 54 -5.08 9.59 10.27
N ASN A 55 -5.88 9.52 9.19
CA ASN A 55 -5.50 9.76 7.79
C ASN A 55 -4.61 8.69 7.11
N ALA A 56 -4.54 7.48 7.61
CA ALA A 56 -3.83 6.39 6.92
C ALA A 56 -4.56 5.86 5.66
N GLY A 57 -5.77 6.30 5.39
CA GLY A 57 -6.54 6.01 4.16
C GLY A 57 -7.08 7.30 3.58
N GLY A 58 -6.62 7.63 2.37
CA GLY A 58 -6.86 8.87 1.66
C GLY A 58 -8.29 9.39 1.69
N HIS A 59 -8.40 10.59 2.07
CA HIS A 59 -9.27 11.67 1.57
C HIS A 59 -8.76 12.91 2.29
N GLY A 60 -8.33 13.93 1.57
CA GLY A 60 -7.76 15.20 2.01
C GLY A 60 -8.41 15.91 3.20
N GLY A 61 -8.63 15.17 4.27
CA GLY A 61 -9.10 15.67 5.56
C GLY A 61 -7.92 16.19 6.37
N LYS A 62 -8.06 17.40 6.92
CA LYS A 62 -7.16 17.98 7.93
C LYS A 62 -6.86 16.93 8.99
N ALA A 63 -5.61 16.91 9.48
CA ALA A 63 -5.20 16.08 10.60
C ALA A 63 -6.30 16.11 11.68
N SER A 64 -6.99 14.99 11.87
CA SER A 64 -8.00 14.92 12.91
C SER A 64 -7.27 14.81 14.24
N ASN A 65 -7.70 15.57 15.25
CA ASN A 65 -7.24 15.40 16.64
C ASN A 65 -7.80 14.10 17.26
N ALA A 66 -8.27 13.15 16.44
CA ALA A 66 -8.74 11.86 16.92
C ALA A 66 -7.57 11.08 17.55
N PRO A 67 -7.79 10.44 18.69
CA PRO A 67 -6.75 9.64 19.32
C PRO A 67 -6.30 8.53 18.38
N GLU A 68 -4.98 8.43 18.21
CA GLU A 68 -4.35 7.40 17.41
C GLU A 68 -4.65 6.01 18.03
N GLY A 69 -5.00 5.04 17.20
CA GLY A 69 -5.25 3.66 17.60
C GLY A 69 -6.72 3.24 17.55
N ILE A 70 -6.94 1.99 17.19
CA ILE A 70 -8.25 1.33 17.35
C ILE A 70 -8.27 0.63 18.71
N VAL A 71 -9.43 0.62 19.35
CA VAL A 71 -9.65 -0.09 20.63
C VAL A 71 -10.50 -1.32 20.36
N LEU A 72 -9.99 -2.49 20.74
CA LEU A 72 -10.62 -3.77 20.52
C LEU A 72 -10.76 -4.53 21.85
N ASN A 73 -11.83 -5.32 21.94
CA ASN A 73 -12.03 -6.23 23.06
C ASN A 73 -11.07 -7.40 22.98
N LEU A 74 -10.51 -7.79 24.12
CA LEU A 74 -9.84 -9.06 24.28
C LEU A 74 -10.82 -10.11 24.85
N LYS A 75 -10.49 -11.37 24.68
CA LYS A 75 -11.22 -12.47 25.32
C LYS A 75 -11.20 -12.27 26.84
N PRO A 76 -12.36 -12.25 27.50
CA PRO A 76 -12.41 -12.02 28.93
C PRO A 76 -11.79 -13.19 29.71
N THR A 77 -11.09 -12.87 30.81
CA THR A 77 -10.61 -13.85 31.76
C THR A 77 -11.48 -13.75 33.02
N GLY A 78 -12.32 -14.74 33.25
CA GLY A 78 -13.35 -14.68 34.29
C GLY A 78 -14.41 -13.63 34.00
N THR A 79 -14.65 -12.72 34.94
CA THR A 79 -15.63 -11.63 34.82
C THR A 79 -15.01 -10.31 34.36
N THR A 80 -13.69 -10.26 34.16
CA THR A 80 -12.98 -9.04 33.82
C THR A 80 -12.87 -8.88 32.30
N GLN A 81 -13.47 -7.80 31.77
CA GLN A 81 -13.30 -7.40 30.38
C GLN A 81 -12.01 -6.59 30.23
N ARG A 82 -11.20 -6.97 29.27
CA ARG A 82 -9.94 -6.30 28.92
C ARG A 82 -9.99 -5.78 27.48
N TYR A 83 -9.21 -4.74 27.24
CA TYR A 83 -9.15 -4.07 25.94
C TYR A 83 -7.71 -3.93 25.49
N VAL A 84 -7.51 -3.89 24.19
CA VAL A 84 -6.25 -3.50 23.59
C VAL A 84 -6.45 -2.27 22.73
N LYS A 85 -5.55 -1.31 22.88
CA LYS A 85 -5.40 -0.19 21.95
C LYS A 85 -4.23 -0.48 21.03
N VAL A 86 -4.48 -0.50 19.73
CA VAL A 86 -3.46 -0.90 18.74
C VAL A 86 -3.37 0.06 17.57
N VAL A 87 -2.12 0.34 17.15
CA VAL A 87 -1.77 0.91 15.85
C VAL A 87 -0.85 -0.10 15.18
N MET A 88 -1.19 -0.50 13.97
CA MET A 88 -0.38 -1.47 13.24
C MET A 88 -0.12 -1.03 11.81
N ALA A 89 1.04 -1.43 11.28
CA ALA A 89 1.39 -1.32 9.88
C ALA A 89 1.28 -2.70 9.23
N LEU A 90 0.54 -2.76 8.13
CA LEU A 90 0.42 -3.93 7.26
C LEU A 90 1.34 -3.72 6.06
N GLU A 91 2.43 -4.48 5.97
CA GLU A 91 3.34 -4.48 4.83
C GLU A 91 2.91 -5.57 3.85
N PHE A 92 2.65 -5.17 2.62
CA PHE A 92 2.22 -6.06 1.55
C PHE A 92 3.40 -6.59 0.73
N GLY A 93 3.13 -7.53 -0.17
CA GLY A 93 4.09 -8.02 -1.13
C GLY A 93 4.65 -6.91 -2.04
N PRO A 94 5.72 -7.21 -2.82
CA PRO A 94 6.33 -6.22 -3.68
C PRO A 94 5.34 -5.68 -4.70
N ALA A 95 5.30 -4.35 -4.84
CA ALA A 95 4.47 -3.70 -5.84
C ALA A 95 4.84 -4.14 -7.27
N THR A 96 3.85 -4.16 -8.16
CA THR A 96 4.04 -4.44 -9.60
C THR A 96 3.56 -3.23 -10.41
N PRO A 97 4.44 -2.44 -11.07
CA PRO A 97 5.92 -2.56 -11.07
C PRO A 97 6.55 -2.21 -9.71
N PRO A 98 7.77 -2.71 -9.42
CA PRO A 98 8.45 -2.45 -8.16
C PRO A 98 8.73 -0.96 -7.92
N TRP A 99 8.63 -0.51 -6.66
CA TRP A 99 8.83 0.90 -6.28
C TRP A 99 10.31 1.26 -6.10
N VAL A 100 11.14 0.92 -7.06
CA VAL A 100 12.59 1.16 -7.03
C VAL A 100 12.90 2.64 -7.29
N GLY A 101 13.74 3.25 -6.43
CA GLY A 101 14.27 4.61 -6.64
C GLY A 101 13.25 5.74 -6.50
N LEU A 102 12.12 5.50 -5.84
CA LEU A 102 11.14 6.55 -5.58
C LEU A 102 11.65 7.54 -4.51
N SER A 103 11.41 8.83 -4.73
CA SER A 103 11.58 9.84 -3.67
C SER A 103 10.52 9.65 -2.57
N ALA A 104 10.77 10.21 -1.37
CA ALA A 104 9.86 10.12 -0.24
C ALA A 104 8.43 10.58 -0.58
N ASP A 105 8.28 11.70 -1.32
CA ASP A 105 6.98 12.22 -1.72
C ASP A 105 6.25 11.28 -2.69
N LYS A 106 6.98 10.70 -3.65
CA LYS A 106 6.41 9.72 -4.59
C LYS A 106 6.03 8.42 -3.88
N LEU A 107 6.81 7.99 -2.89
CA LEU A 107 6.51 6.83 -2.08
C LEU A 107 5.24 7.06 -1.24
N ALA A 108 5.11 8.24 -0.62
CA ALA A 108 3.91 8.61 0.12
C ALA A 108 2.66 8.63 -0.77
N ALA A 109 2.77 9.22 -1.98
CA ALA A 109 1.68 9.23 -2.96
C ALA A 109 1.30 7.81 -3.41
N LYS A 110 2.28 6.92 -3.64
CA LYS A 110 2.04 5.53 -4.01
C LYS A 110 1.39 4.72 -2.87
N ASN A 111 1.80 4.93 -1.64
CA ASN A 111 1.14 4.31 -0.48
C ASN A 111 -0.31 4.80 -0.33
N ALA A 112 -0.58 6.08 -0.57
CA ALA A 112 -1.94 6.62 -0.53
C ALA A 112 -2.82 6.02 -1.65
N GLU A 113 -2.28 5.90 -2.87
CA GLU A 113 -2.96 5.24 -4.00
C GLU A 113 -3.28 3.77 -3.67
N PHE A 114 -2.31 3.05 -3.10
CA PHE A 114 -2.48 1.66 -2.69
C PHE A 114 -3.52 1.51 -1.56
N ALA A 115 -3.49 2.37 -0.55
CA ALA A 115 -4.49 2.38 0.51
C ALA A 115 -5.91 2.63 -0.02
N HIS A 116 -6.07 3.56 -0.99
CA HIS A 116 -7.34 3.80 -1.65
C HIS A 116 -7.82 2.57 -2.46
N HIS A 117 -6.88 1.85 -3.09
CA HIS A 117 -7.21 0.61 -3.80
C HIS A 117 -7.78 -0.46 -2.86
N LEU A 118 -7.33 -0.50 -1.60
CA LEU A 118 -7.80 -1.45 -0.58
C LEU A 118 -9.09 -1.00 0.15
N GLU A 119 -9.55 0.24 -0.02
CA GLU A 119 -10.76 0.74 0.67
C GLU A 119 -11.98 -0.19 0.55
N PRO A 120 -12.30 -0.77 -0.62
CA PRO A 120 -13.43 -1.69 -0.75
C PRO A 120 -13.32 -2.94 0.13
N GLU A 121 -12.10 -3.36 0.47
CA GLU A 121 -11.85 -4.56 1.28
C GLU A 121 -11.51 -4.25 2.75
N MET A 122 -11.37 -2.97 3.10
CA MET A 122 -10.96 -2.53 4.43
C MET A 122 -11.85 -3.07 5.55
N HIS A 123 -13.16 -3.17 5.32
CA HIS A 123 -14.09 -3.72 6.29
C HIS A 123 -13.80 -5.19 6.63
N LYS A 124 -13.33 -5.99 5.65
CA LYS A 124 -12.95 -7.39 5.86
C LYS A 124 -11.65 -7.49 6.66
N ILE A 125 -10.69 -6.60 6.36
CA ILE A 125 -9.43 -6.51 7.11
C ILE A 125 -9.72 -6.18 8.58
N LEU A 126 -10.56 -5.17 8.83
CA LEU A 126 -10.92 -4.77 10.19
C LEU A 126 -11.70 -5.85 10.95
N ASP A 127 -12.59 -6.57 10.27
CA ASP A 127 -13.32 -7.70 10.84
C ASP A 127 -12.37 -8.84 11.24
N ALA A 128 -11.45 -9.23 10.34
CA ALA A 128 -10.44 -10.24 10.62
C ALA A 128 -9.56 -9.85 11.82
N ILE A 129 -9.13 -8.58 11.90
CA ILE A 129 -8.36 -8.05 13.03
C ILE A 129 -9.15 -8.15 14.33
N ALA A 130 -10.41 -7.72 14.32
CA ALA A 130 -11.27 -7.75 15.50
C ALA A 130 -11.53 -9.19 15.98
N TYR A 131 -11.75 -10.11 15.06
CA TYR A 131 -11.97 -11.52 15.35
C TYR A 131 -10.75 -12.17 15.99
N VAL A 132 -9.57 -12.03 15.37
CA VAL A 132 -8.33 -12.64 15.87
C VAL A 132 -7.96 -12.04 17.23
N ILE A 133 -7.94 -10.72 17.39
CA ILE A 133 -7.61 -10.07 18.65
C ILE A 133 -8.61 -10.45 19.74
N GLY A 134 -9.91 -10.50 19.41
CA GLY A 134 -10.97 -10.90 20.34
C GLY A 134 -10.93 -12.35 20.78
N SER A 135 -10.20 -13.20 20.09
CA SER A 135 -9.99 -14.62 20.47
C SER A 135 -8.90 -14.83 21.51
N HIS A 136 -8.06 -13.82 21.76
CA HIS A 136 -6.92 -13.88 22.69
C HIS A 136 -7.21 -13.18 24.01
N THR A 137 -6.66 -13.72 25.10
CA THR A 137 -6.66 -13.10 26.44
C THR A 137 -5.58 -12.03 26.56
N ALA A 138 -5.69 -11.17 27.56
CA ALA A 138 -4.69 -10.15 27.87
C ALA A 138 -3.32 -10.76 28.22
N GLU A 139 -3.33 -11.87 28.92
CA GLU A 139 -2.13 -12.61 29.33
C GLU A 139 -1.38 -13.16 28.12
N GLU A 140 -2.10 -13.77 27.15
CA GLU A 140 -1.52 -14.33 25.93
C GLU A 140 -0.81 -13.25 25.11
N VAL A 141 -1.43 -12.08 24.89
CA VAL A 141 -0.88 -11.04 24.03
C VAL A 141 0.12 -10.10 24.74
N SER A 142 0.35 -10.28 26.04
CA SER A 142 1.29 -9.46 26.81
C SER A 142 2.73 -9.92 26.66
N THR A 143 2.98 -11.17 26.24
CA THR A 143 4.33 -11.71 26.04
C THR A 143 4.88 -11.38 24.66
N VAL A 144 6.18 -11.48 24.46
CA VAL A 144 6.83 -11.30 23.16
C VAL A 144 6.38 -12.41 22.21
N GLU A 145 6.42 -13.65 22.67
CA GLU A 145 6.03 -14.84 21.91
C GLU A 145 4.55 -14.77 21.51
N GLY A 146 3.69 -14.33 22.43
CA GLY A 146 2.26 -14.13 22.15
C GLY A 146 2.00 -13.07 21.11
N LYS A 147 2.76 -11.98 21.10
CA LYS A 147 2.66 -10.94 20.06
C LYS A 147 3.12 -11.43 18.69
N GLU A 148 4.21 -12.21 18.62
CA GLU A 148 4.66 -12.76 17.34
C GLU A 148 3.64 -13.78 16.81
N LYS A 149 3.10 -14.65 17.65
CA LYS A 149 2.01 -15.56 17.29
C LYS A 149 0.79 -14.81 16.79
N LEU A 150 0.37 -13.75 17.50
CA LEU A 150 -0.74 -12.90 17.11
C LEU A 150 -0.53 -12.25 15.72
N LYS A 151 0.68 -11.81 15.39
CA LYS A 151 1.00 -11.26 14.05
C LYS A 151 0.82 -12.31 12.96
N GLU A 152 1.26 -13.55 13.18
CA GLU A 152 1.08 -14.61 12.18
C GLU A 152 -0.39 -14.96 11.99
N GLU A 153 -1.17 -15.11 13.07
CA GLU A 153 -2.60 -15.36 13.00
C GLU A 153 -3.38 -14.23 12.32
N LEU A 154 -3.03 -12.97 12.61
CA LEU A 154 -3.59 -11.80 11.93
C LEU A 154 -3.27 -11.82 10.44
N LYS A 155 -2.03 -12.12 10.08
CA LYS A 155 -1.59 -12.22 8.68
C LYS A 155 -2.39 -13.29 7.93
N GLU A 156 -2.54 -14.47 8.50
CA GLU A 156 -3.31 -15.55 7.89
C GLU A 156 -4.79 -15.18 7.72
N ALA A 157 -5.41 -14.66 8.78
CA ALA A 157 -6.81 -14.27 8.76
C ALA A 157 -7.09 -13.15 7.73
N ILE A 158 -6.25 -12.11 7.68
CA ILE A 158 -6.39 -11.03 6.70
C ILE A 158 -6.24 -11.59 5.28
N ASN A 159 -5.20 -12.39 5.04
CA ASN A 159 -4.92 -12.96 3.71
C ASN A 159 -6.00 -13.94 3.23
N HIS A 160 -6.77 -14.53 4.13
CA HIS A 160 -7.91 -15.38 3.78
C HIS A 160 -9.04 -14.58 3.09
N HIS A 161 -9.18 -13.29 3.44
CA HIS A 161 -10.23 -12.43 2.93
C HIS A 161 -9.80 -11.53 1.76
N LEU A 162 -8.49 -11.35 1.54
CA LEU A 162 -7.96 -10.54 0.47
C LEU A 162 -7.87 -11.32 -0.85
N HIS A 163 -8.21 -10.66 -1.95
CA HIS A 163 -8.09 -11.19 -3.29
C HIS A 163 -7.06 -10.40 -4.10
N GLY A 164 -5.92 -11.05 -4.37
CA GLY A 164 -4.83 -10.47 -5.18
C GLY A 164 -3.66 -9.97 -4.36
N GLU A 165 -3.88 -9.02 -3.48
CA GLU A 165 -2.84 -8.48 -2.60
C GLU A 165 -2.66 -9.38 -1.35
N LYS A 166 -1.41 -9.48 -0.86
CA LYS A 166 -1.12 -10.26 0.35
C LYS A 166 -0.29 -9.48 1.34
N VAL A 167 -0.71 -9.50 2.60
CA VAL A 167 0.09 -9.03 3.73
C VAL A 167 1.24 -10.01 3.96
N GLU A 168 2.47 -9.54 3.94
CA GLU A 168 3.66 -10.34 4.21
C GLU A 168 4.14 -10.16 5.66
N LYS A 169 4.03 -8.93 6.19
CA LYS A 169 4.46 -8.62 7.56
C LYS A 169 3.49 -7.68 8.26
N ILE A 170 3.40 -7.85 9.57
CA ILE A 170 2.63 -6.96 10.46
C ILE A 170 3.57 -6.41 11.53
N TYR A 171 3.50 -5.09 11.73
CA TYR A 171 4.25 -4.39 12.77
C TYR A 171 3.28 -3.69 13.71
N PHE A 172 3.43 -3.87 15.01
CA PHE A 172 2.72 -3.08 16.01
C PHE A 172 3.52 -1.82 16.34
N GLU A 173 3.00 -0.64 15.98
CA GLU A 173 3.59 0.64 16.38
C GLU A 173 3.15 1.01 17.79
N THR A 174 1.92 0.71 18.14
CA THR A 174 1.36 0.84 19.48
C THR A 174 0.59 -0.42 19.82
N PHE A 175 0.81 -0.97 21.00
CA PHE A 175 0.07 -2.12 21.51
C PHE A 175 -0.05 -2.00 23.03
N ILE A 176 -1.17 -1.48 23.51
CA ILE A 176 -1.41 -1.18 24.93
C ILE A 176 -2.62 -2.00 25.39
N VAL A 177 -2.38 -2.88 26.38
CA VAL A 177 -3.43 -3.68 27.04
C VAL A 177 -3.94 -2.94 28.26
N GLN A 178 -5.24 -2.88 28.42
CA GLN A 178 -5.92 -2.19 29.54
C GLN A 178 -6.97 -3.10 30.19
#